data_cb6546b5594448fc68e4c8dd76be3b61
#
_entry.id   cb6546b5594448fc68e4c8dd76be3b61
#
_cell.length_a   1.000
_cell.length_b   1.000
_cell.length_c   1.000
_cell.angle_alpha   90.00
_cell.angle_beta   90.00
_cell.angle_gamma   90.00
#
_symmetry.space_group_name_H-M   'P 1'
#
loop_
_entity.id
_entity.type
_entity.pdbx_description
1 polymer ?
#
loop_
_entity_poly.entity_id
_entity_poly.type
_entity_poly.pdbx_seq_one_letter_code
_entity_poly.pdbx_strand_id
1 'polypeptide(L)'
;QATFSTRKHIFQNIGDGTYFHSGTMAIRAAVSSGINITYKILFNDAVAMTGGQGFDGPMTVQSIIQQMYAEGAKRVDVVSDEPEKFTQSSGIPANVKVYDRKDLDILQRELREIEGVTVLIYEQVCAAEKRRRRKRGLIPDPPRRIYINDDVCEGCGDCGLKSNCVSVLPLETQFGRKRVIDQSACNKDYSCVNGLCPSFVSVIGGKMRKNSPSANMHVEWTSLPEPKLPVIKGTYNIVLTGVGGTGIVTIGALLGMAAHLEKKGIGILDMIGLAQKGGAVLSHLRIGKSPEDIHSPRIASQGADLVIGGDLVVTGGHKTLSVIKSGHTKLVINSYEMITGDFTKNADMLFPSLKIKQAIQQTAGTDNTEFLDASRLATALIGDTIATNMFMLGFAFQRGLIPLERSSIEQAIEINGMSVESNKQSFLWGRR
;
A
#
# COMPACT_ATOMS: atom_id res chain seq x y z
N GLN A 1 -1.22 -5.57 -27.99
CA GLN A 1 0.00 -6.40 -27.82
C GLN A 1 -0.23 -7.86 -28.23
N ALA A 2 -1.40 -8.45 -27.92
CA ALA A 2 -1.71 -9.85 -28.28
C ALA A 2 -1.47 -10.14 -29.77
N THR A 3 -1.96 -9.28 -30.64
CA THR A 3 -1.82 -9.39 -32.12
C THR A 3 -0.37 -9.43 -32.60
N PHE A 4 0.54 -8.83 -31.82
CA PHE A 4 1.98 -8.76 -32.15
C PHE A 4 2.82 -9.76 -31.33
N SER A 5 2.18 -10.64 -30.56
CA SER A 5 2.85 -11.65 -29.74
C SER A 5 2.96 -12.97 -30.52
N THR A 6 4.06 -13.69 -30.32
CA THR A 6 4.22 -15.07 -30.77
C THR A 6 3.51 -16.09 -29.89
N ARG A 7 2.92 -15.64 -28.78
CA ARG A 7 2.18 -16.49 -27.85
C ARG A 7 0.83 -16.87 -28.45
N LYS A 8 0.47 -18.13 -28.34
CA LYS A 8 -0.83 -18.63 -28.83
C LYS A 8 -2.00 -18.09 -28.01
N HIS A 9 -1.77 -17.78 -26.73
CA HIS A 9 -2.78 -17.27 -25.80
C HIS A 9 -2.17 -16.30 -24.79
N ILE A 10 -2.92 -15.29 -24.37
CA ILE A 10 -2.51 -14.27 -23.40
C ILE A 10 -3.52 -14.19 -22.26
N PHE A 11 -3.03 -13.90 -21.07
CA PHE A 11 -3.85 -13.57 -19.89
C PHE A 11 -3.71 -12.09 -19.56
N GLN A 12 -4.84 -11.42 -19.33
CA GLN A 12 -4.88 -10.02 -18.90
C GLN A 12 -5.69 -9.88 -17.61
N ASN A 13 -5.07 -9.34 -16.56
CA ASN A 13 -5.79 -8.99 -15.34
C ASN A 13 -6.41 -7.60 -15.46
N ILE A 14 -7.67 -7.46 -15.01
CA ILE A 14 -8.38 -6.19 -14.95
C ILE A 14 -9.02 -6.10 -13.55
N GLY A 15 -8.77 -5.02 -12.80
CA GLY A 15 -9.51 -4.75 -11.57
C GLY A 15 -10.94 -4.32 -11.87
N ASP A 16 -11.84 -4.54 -10.91
CA ASP A 16 -13.26 -4.20 -11.01
C ASP A 16 -13.50 -2.70 -11.26
N GLY A 17 -12.78 -1.81 -10.60
CA GLY A 17 -12.86 -0.37 -10.88
C GLY A 17 -12.45 -0.01 -12.30
N THR A 18 -11.38 -0.61 -12.85
CA THR A 18 -10.98 -0.42 -14.24
C THR A 18 -11.99 -1.02 -15.20
N TYR A 19 -12.51 -2.21 -14.88
CA TYR A 19 -13.56 -2.85 -15.67
C TYR A 19 -14.80 -1.95 -15.75
N PHE A 20 -15.28 -1.44 -14.63
CA PHE A 20 -16.43 -0.55 -14.56
C PHE A 20 -16.24 0.73 -15.36
N HIS A 21 -15.06 1.36 -15.22
CA HIS A 21 -14.78 2.65 -15.86
C HIS A 21 -14.56 2.54 -17.38
N SER A 22 -13.70 1.62 -17.85
CA SER A 22 -13.26 1.62 -19.25
C SER A 22 -12.78 0.26 -19.78
N GLY A 23 -12.58 -0.74 -18.92
CA GLY A 23 -12.01 -2.03 -19.30
C GLY A 23 -12.86 -2.85 -20.27
N THR A 24 -14.19 -2.65 -20.26
CA THR A 24 -15.13 -3.29 -21.20
C THR A 24 -14.84 -2.96 -22.65
N MET A 25 -14.37 -1.75 -22.93
CA MET A 25 -13.98 -1.35 -24.31
C MET A 25 -12.79 -2.16 -24.84
N ALA A 26 -11.83 -2.49 -23.98
CA ALA A 26 -10.70 -3.33 -24.35
C ALA A 26 -11.12 -4.78 -24.62
N ILE A 27 -12.09 -5.30 -23.86
CA ILE A 27 -12.66 -6.64 -24.08
C ILE A 27 -13.41 -6.69 -25.40
N ARG A 28 -14.24 -5.70 -25.71
CA ARG A 28 -14.96 -5.56 -26.98
C ARG A 28 -13.97 -5.51 -28.17
N ALA A 29 -12.90 -4.72 -28.06
CA ALA A 29 -11.86 -4.64 -29.06
C ALA A 29 -11.13 -5.98 -29.27
N ALA A 30 -10.90 -6.74 -28.19
CA ALA A 30 -10.31 -8.07 -28.25
C ALA A 30 -11.21 -9.08 -28.97
N VAL A 31 -12.51 -9.07 -28.70
CA VAL A 31 -13.51 -9.90 -29.39
C VAL A 31 -13.51 -9.58 -30.88
N SER A 32 -13.58 -8.30 -31.25
CA SER A 32 -13.60 -7.84 -32.62
C SER A 32 -12.33 -8.22 -33.41
N SER A 33 -11.18 -8.30 -32.74
CA SER A 33 -9.90 -8.67 -33.38
C SER A 33 -9.66 -10.17 -33.46
N GLY A 34 -10.53 -11.02 -32.91
CA GLY A 34 -10.43 -12.47 -32.95
C GLY A 34 -9.21 -13.07 -32.25
N ILE A 35 -8.62 -12.35 -31.30
CA ILE A 35 -7.44 -12.81 -30.56
C ILE A 35 -7.77 -13.83 -29.50
N ASN A 36 -6.82 -14.71 -29.18
CA ASN A 36 -6.93 -15.68 -28.10
C ASN A 36 -6.44 -15.05 -26.79
N ILE A 37 -7.38 -14.70 -25.92
CA ILE A 37 -7.07 -14.04 -24.65
C ILE A 37 -8.07 -14.41 -23.55
N THR A 38 -7.57 -14.61 -22.35
CA THR A 38 -8.40 -14.70 -21.14
C THR A 38 -8.27 -13.40 -20.34
N TYR A 39 -9.38 -12.71 -20.16
CA TYR A 39 -9.47 -11.61 -19.19
C TYR A 39 -9.79 -12.15 -17.81
N LYS A 40 -8.95 -11.83 -16.84
CA LYS A 40 -9.24 -12.12 -15.43
C LYS A 40 -9.74 -10.83 -14.76
N ILE A 41 -11.05 -10.79 -14.51
CA ILE A 41 -11.69 -9.66 -13.83
C ILE A 41 -11.56 -9.91 -12.32
N LEU A 42 -10.74 -9.09 -11.66
CA LEU A 42 -10.47 -9.19 -10.24
C LEU A 42 -11.56 -8.41 -9.50
N PHE A 43 -12.66 -9.10 -9.20
CA PHE A 43 -13.82 -8.52 -8.51
C PHE A 43 -13.60 -8.57 -7.00
N ASN A 44 -13.33 -7.44 -6.38
CA ASN A 44 -13.06 -7.34 -4.94
C ASN A 44 -13.96 -6.33 -4.22
N ASP A 45 -14.99 -5.83 -4.89
CA ASP A 45 -15.99 -4.91 -4.37
C ASP A 45 -15.41 -3.60 -3.81
N ALA A 46 -14.24 -3.19 -4.30
CA ALA A 46 -13.61 -1.94 -3.86
C ALA A 46 -12.49 -1.48 -4.78
N VAL A 47 -12.31 -0.18 -4.92
CA VAL A 47 -11.09 0.40 -5.49
C VAL A 47 -9.96 0.27 -4.46
N ALA A 48 -9.32 -0.91 -4.44
CA ALA A 48 -8.40 -1.30 -3.37
C ALA A 48 -7.13 -0.44 -3.30
N MET A 49 -6.70 0.15 -4.42
CA MET A 49 -5.47 0.95 -4.51
C MET A 49 -5.52 2.25 -3.70
N THR A 50 -6.67 2.90 -3.70
CA THR A 50 -6.84 4.25 -3.13
C THR A 50 -7.48 4.27 -1.75
N GLY A 51 -7.67 3.11 -1.13
CA GLY A 51 -8.19 3.04 0.24
C GLY A 51 -9.48 2.24 0.42
N GLY A 52 -9.95 1.56 -0.65
CA GLY A 52 -11.12 0.70 -0.59
C GLY A 52 -12.44 1.45 -0.73
N GLN A 53 -12.44 2.51 -1.53
CA GLN A 53 -13.69 3.18 -1.93
C GLN A 53 -14.51 2.24 -2.82
N GLY A 54 -15.84 2.34 -2.74
CA GLY A 54 -16.72 1.75 -3.73
C GLY A 54 -16.53 2.39 -5.11
N PHE A 55 -16.90 1.69 -6.18
CA PHE A 55 -17.07 2.29 -7.51
C PHE A 55 -18.48 2.86 -7.66
N ASP A 56 -18.63 3.85 -8.53
CA ASP A 56 -19.87 4.62 -8.67
C ASP A 56 -20.90 3.88 -9.54
N GLY A 57 -21.50 2.80 -9.04
CA GLY A 57 -22.60 2.10 -9.71
C GLY A 57 -22.83 0.67 -9.23
N PRO A 58 -24.00 0.11 -9.54
CA PRO A 58 -24.33 -1.25 -9.19
C PRO A 58 -23.62 -2.23 -10.13
N MET A 59 -22.60 -2.89 -9.67
CA MET A 59 -21.92 -3.96 -10.38
C MET A 59 -21.91 -5.23 -9.53
N THR A 60 -22.36 -6.33 -10.13
CA THR A 60 -22.39 -7.64 -9.50
C THR A 60 -21.71 -8.67 -10.40
N VAL A 61 -21.33 -9.80 -9.83
CA VAL A 61 -20.78 -10.92 -10.61
C VAL A 61 -21.75 -11.34 -11.72
N GLN A 62 -23.05 -11.35 -11.43
CA GLN A 62 -24.12 -11.70 -12.39
C GLN A 62 -24.19 -10.71 -13.55
N SER A 63 -24.13 -9.41 -13.27
CA SER A 63 -24.15 -8.38 -14.32
C SER A 63 -22.93 -8.45 -15.21
N ILE A 64 -21.75 -8.73 -14.64
CA ILE A 64 -20.52 -8.93 -15.41
C ILE A 64 -20.63 -10.15 -16.32
N ILE A 65 -21.16 -11.28 -15.82
CA ILE A 65 -21.36 -12.49 -16.63
C ILE A 65 -22.24 -12.19 -17.85
N GLN A 66 -23.40 -11.57 -17.62
CA GLN A 66 -24.34 -11.21 -18.69
C GLN A 66 -23.70 -10.28 -19.72
N GLN A 67 -22.99 -9.26 -19.26
CA GLN A 67 -22.30 -8.33 -20.13
C GLN A 67 -21.21 -9.01 -20.96
N MET A 68 -20.41 -9.89 -20.37
CA MET A 68 -19.35 -10.58 -21.08
C MET A 68 -19.88 -11.51 -22.19
N TYR A 69 -20.98 -12.22 -21.94
CA TYR A 69 -21.62 -13.00 -23.01
C TYR A 69 -22.21 -12.10 -24.09
N ALA A 70 -22.82 -10.97 -23.72
CA ALA A 70 -23.35 -10.00 -24.70
C ALA A 70 -22.23 -9.37 -25.56
N GLU A 71 -21.02 -9.20 -25.03
CA GLU A 71 -19.84 -8.74 -25.78
C GLU A 71 -19.24 -9.84 -26.68
N GLY A 72 -19.62 -11.11 -26.53
CA GLY A 72 -19.17 -12.22 -27.37
C GLY A 72 -18.08 -13.10 -26.76
N ALA A 73 -17.91 -13.08 -25.44
CA ALA A 73 -17.00 -14.01 -24.77
C ALA A 73 -17.45 -15.48 -25.02
N LYS A 74 -16.50 -16.35 -25.32
CA LYS A 74 -16.76 -17.76 -25.63
C LYS A 74 -17.10 -18.58 -24.40
N ARG A 75 -16.48 -18.25 -23.28
CA ARG A 75 -16.71 -18.89 -21.99
C ARG A 75 -16.48 -17.87 -20.87
N VAL A 76 -17.34 -17.91 -19.85
CA VAL A 76 -17.22 -17.11 -18.64
C VAL A 76 -17.33 -18.06 -17.45
N ASP A 77 -16.34 -18.03 -16.56
CA ASP A 77 -16.36 -18.80 -15.32
C ASP A 77 -16.07 -17.89 -14.11
N VAL A 78 -16.49 -18.36 -12.93
CA VAL A 78 -16.26 -17.66 -11.65
C VAL A 78 -15.32 -18.49 -10.79
N VAL A 79 -14.36 -17.84 -10.16
CA VAL A 79 -13.53 -18.42 -9.09
C VAL A 79 -13.71 -17.58 -7.83
N SER A 80 -13.98 -18.23 -6.71
CA SER A 80 -14.17 -17.55 -5.43
C SER A 80 -13.42 -18.25 -4.29
N ASP A 81 -13.09 -17.51 -3.23
CA ASP A 81 -12.62 -18.07 -1.95
C ASP A 81 -13.79 -18.57 -1.08
N GLU A 82 -15.03 -18.27 -1.46
CA GLU A 82 -16.28 -18.68 -0.81
C GLU A 82 -17.31 -19.12 -1.87
N PRO A 83 -17.04 -20.20 -2.64
CA PRO A 83 -17.91 -20.59 -3.76
C PRO A 83 -19.35 -20.96 -3.33
N GLU A 84 -19.53 -21.34 -2.08
CA GLU A 84 -20.83 -21.70 -1.51
C GLU A 84 -21.84 -20.55 -1.46
N LYS A 85 -21.40 -19.30 -1.56
CA LYS A 85 -22.33 -18.15 -1.65
C LYS A 85 -23.01 -18.04 -3.01
N PHE A 86 -22.54 -18.76 -4.01
CA PHE A 86 -23.14 -18.83 -5.34
C PHE A 86 -24.06 -20.04 -5.47
N THR A 87 -25.21 -19.99 -4.82
CA THR A 87 -26.25 -21.01 -4.90
C THR A 87 -27.05 -20.89 -6.20
N GLN A 88 -27.92 -21.87 -6.49
CA GLN A 88 -28.84 -21.80 -7.63
C GLN A 88 -29.74 -20.55 -7.62
N SER A 89 -30.04 -20.01 -6.44
CA SER A 89 -30.81 -18.78 -6.28
C SER A 89 -30.02 -17.50 -6.53
N SER A 90 -28.71 -17.58 -6.70
CA SER A 90 -27.84 -16.40 -6.91
C SER A 90 -27.91 -15.79 -8.30
N GLY A 91 -28.73 -16.35 -9.22
CA GLY A 91 -28.94 -15.78 -10.57
C GLY A 91 -27.76 -15.99 -11.54
N ILE A 92 -26.89 -16.93 -11.24
CA ILE A 92 -25.81 -17.33 -12.18
C ILE A 92 -26.37 -18.25 -13.25
N PRO A 93 -26.12 -17.98 -14.55
CA PRO A 93 -26.58 -18.84 -15.65
C PRO A 93 -26.04 -20.27 -15.52
N ALA A 94 -26.83 -21.27 -15.91
CA ALA A 94 -26.49 -22.69 -15.76
C ALA A 94 -25.24 -23.13 -16.54
N ASN A 95 -24.86 -22.39 -17.57
CA ASN A 95 -23.65 -22.63 -18.37
C ASN A 95 -22.38 -22.02 -17.75
N VAL A 96 -22.47 -21.28 -16.66
CA VAL A 96 -21.36 -20.70 -15.92
C VAL A 96 -21.01 -21.59 -14.73
N LYS A 97 -19.78 -22.00 -14.62
CA LYS A 97 -19.30 -22.81 -13.49
C LYS A 97 -18.66 -21.91 -12.45
N VAL A 98 -18.87 -22.25 -11.18
CA VAL A 98 -18.22 -21.61 -10.03
C VAL A 98 -17.21 -22.59 -9.44
N TYR A 99 -15.96 -22.14 -9.29
CA TYR A 99 -14.84 -22.95 -8.83
C TYR A 99 -14.30 -22.40 -7.51
N ASP A 100 -13.75 -23.28 -6.69
CA ASP A 100 -12.92 -22.87 -5.54
C ASP A 100 -11.61 -22.24 -6.02
N ARG A 101 -11.09 -21.28 -5.29
CA ARG A 101 -9.80 -20.64 -5.54
C ARG A 101 -8.65 -21.64 -5.77
N LYS A 102 -8.71 -22.82 -5.15
CA LYS A 102 -7.69 -23.88 -5.30
C LYS A 102 -7.61 -24.41 -6.72
N ASP A 103 -8.70 -24.35 -7.48
CA ASP A 103 -8.80 -24.87 -8.84
C ASP A 103 -8.35 -23.85 -9.90
N LEU A 104 -7.91 -22.65 -9.47
CA LEU A 104 -7.55 -21.54 -10.38
C LEU A 104 -6.53 -21.94 -11.45
N ASP A 105 -5.48 -22.70 -11.11
CA ASP A 105 -4.46 -23.10 -12.07
C ASP A 105 -5.03 -24.06 -13.12
N ILE A 106 -5.82 -25.03 -12.70
CA ILE A 106 -6.47 -26.02 -13.59
C ILE A 106 -7.39 -25.28 -14.56
N LEU A 107 -8.24 -24.40 -14.05
CA LEU A 107 -9.15 -23.61 -14.89
C LEU A 107 -8.41 -22.73 -15.90
N GLN A 108 -7.33 -22.06 -15.48
CA GLN A 108 -6.53 -21.26 -16.42
C GLN A 108 -5.91 -22.10 -17.54
N ARG A 109 -5.50 -23.34 -17.26
CA ARG A 109 -5.01 -24.28 -18.28
C ARG A 109 -6.09 -24.70 -19.25
N GLU A 110 -7.32 -24.87 -18.79
CA GLU A 110 -8.47 -25.13 -19.67
C GLU A 110 -8.79 -23.92 -20.57
N LEU A 111 -8.90 -22.73 -19.95
CA LEU A 111 -9.28 -21.52 -20.68
C LEU A 111 -8.29 -21.13 -21.79
N ARG A 112 -7.02 -21.39 -21.61
CA ARG A 112 -6.00 -21.06 -22.64
C ARG A 112 -6.08 -21.91 -23.89
N GLU A 113 -6.76 -23.07 -23.85
CA GLU A 113 -6.94 -23.94 -25.01
C GLU A 113 -8.19 -23.55 -25.83
N ILE A 114 -8.98 -22.58 -25.36
CA ILE A 114 -10.18 -22.09 -26.05
C ILE A 114 -9.80 -20.95 -26.98
N GLU A 115 -10.19 -21.06 -28.24
CA GLU A 115 -10.00 -20.01 -29.22
C GLU A 115 -10.96 -18.84 -29.00
N GLY A 116 -10.43 -17.63 -29.12
CA GLY A 116 -11.15 -16.38 -28.93
C GLY A 116 -11.01 -15.82 -27.50
N VAL A 117 -11.97 -15.00 -27.10
CA VAL A 117 -11.96 -14.32 -25.80
C VAL A 117 -12.70 -15.16 -24.76
N THR A 118 -12.03 -15.45 -23.65
CA THR A 118 -12.63 -16.06 -22.46
C THR A 118 -12.50 -15.11 -21.28
N VAL A 119 -13.38 -15.28 -20.28
CA VAL A 119 -13.39 -14.43 -19.09
C VAL A 119 -13.41 -15.29 -17.84
N LEU A 120 -12.54 -14.96 -16.90
CA LEU A 120 -12.50 -15.52 -15.56
C LEU A 120 -12.79 -14.40 -14.58
N ILE A 121 -13.91 -14.47 -13.86
CA ILE A 121 -14.24 -13.53 -12.80
C ILE A 121 -13.68 -14.11 -11.50
N TYR A 122 -12.63 -13.45 -10.98
CA TYR A 122 -12.01 -13.83 -9.71
C TYR A 122 -12.62 -12.99 -8.60
N GLU A 123 -13.56 -13.57 -7.87
CA GLU A 123 -14.30 -12.92 -6.81
C GLU A 123 -13.67 -13.21 -5.45
N GLN A 124 -13.07 -12.21 -4.87
CA GLN A 124 -12.50 -12.27 -3.53
C GLN A 124 -12.26 -10.86 -3.00
N VAL A 125 -12.74 -10.56 -1.79
CA VAL A 125 -12.44 -9.29 -1.15
C VAL A 125 -10.93 -9.15 -0.96
N CYS A 126 -10.37 -8.03 -1.39
CA CYS A 126 -8.95 -7.72 -1.22
C CYS A 126 -8.50 -7.93 0.24
N ALA A 127 -7.40 -8.65 0.46
CA ALA A 127 -6.92 -8.97 1.81
C ALA A 127 -6.65 -7.72 2.68
N ALA A 128 -6.17 -6.61 2.07
CA ALA A 128 -6.00 -5.35 2.78
C ALA A 128 -7.35 -4.73 3.14
N GLU A 129 -8.37 -4.86 2.28
CA GLU A 129 -9.71 -4.39 2.57
C GLU A 129 -10.39 -5.25 3.64
N LYS A 130 -10.26 -6.59 3.58
CA LYS A 130 -10.70 -7.48 4.69
C LYS A 130 -10.12 -7.02 6.02
N ARG A 131 -8.82 -6.68 6.07
CA ARG A 131 -8.18 -6.17 7.28
C ARG A 131 -8.74 -4.83 7.74
N ARG A 132 -8.99 -3.87 6.82
CA ARG A 132 -9.61 -2.58 7.14
C ARG A 132 -11.04 -2.76 7.66
N ARG A 133 -11.86 -3.59 7.01
CA ARG A 133 -13.23 -3.90 7.43
C ARG A 133 -13.25 -4.55 8.82
N ARG A 134 -12.31 -5.46 9.12
CA ARG A 134 -12.13 -6.03 10.48
C ARG A 134 -11.77 -4.97 11.51
N LYS A 135 -10.80 -4.11 11.23
CA LYS A 135 -10.42 -3.00 12.12
C LYS A 135 -11.59 -2.04 12.40
N ARG A 136 -12.51 -1.87 11.45
CA ARG A 136 -13.72 -1.06 11.58
C ARG A 136 -14.93 -1.82 12.17
N GLY A 137 -14.81 -3.09 12.47
CA GLY A 137 -15.90 -3.92 12.98
C GLY A 137 -16.98 -4.28 11.96
N LEU A 138 -16.73 -4.06 10.66
CA LEU A 138 -17.69 -4.32 9.59
C LEU A 138 -17.78 -5.81 9.21
N ILE A 139 -16.75 -6.59 9.53
CA ILE A 139 -16.74 -8.05 9.38
C ILE A 139 -16.07 -8.68 10.61
N PRO A 140 -16.42 -9.93 10.95
CA PRO A 140 -15.83 -10.63 12.10
C PRO A 140 -14.30 -10.75 11.96
N ASP A 141 -13.60 -10.52 13.07
CA ASP A 141 -12.16 -10.75 13.14
C ASP A 141 -11.91 -12.19 13.63
N PRO A 142 -11.23 -13.05 12.83
CA PRO A 142 -10.98 -14.43 13.25
C PRO A 142 -10.26 -14.47 14.60
N PRO A 143 -10.69 -15.32 15.54
CA PRO A 143 -10.13 -15.38 16.89
C PRO A 143 -8.73 -16.02 16.93
N ARG A 144 -8.31 -16.60 15.81
CA ARG A 144 -7.02 -17.30 15.66
C ARG A 144 -5.94 -16.35 15.18
N ARG A 145 -4.78 -16.38 15.83
CA ARG A 145 -3.54 -15.74 15.38
C ARG A 145 -2.46 -16.79 15.21
N ILE A 146 -1.57 -16.58 14.26
CA ILE A 146 -0.42 -17.45 14.04
C ILE A 146 0.82 -16.75 14.57
N TYR A 147 1.59 -17.48 15.33
CA TYR A 147 2.89 -17.06 15.86
C TYR A 147 3.95 -18.08 15.38
N ILE A 148 5.16 -17.62 15.13
CA ILE A 148 6.31 -18.49 14.84
C ILE A 148 7.19 -18.46 16.09
N ASN A 149 7.42 -19.64 16.68
CA ASN A 149 8.40 -19.80 17.73
C ASN A 149 9.81 -19.80 17.11
N ASP A 150 10.57 -18.76 17.35
CA ASP A 150 11.90 -18.56 16.79
C ASP A 150 12.93 -19.52 17.36
N ASP A 151 12.75 -20.05 18.58
CA ASP A 151 13.60 -21.09 19.14
C ASP A 151 13.52 -22.42 18.36
N VAL A 152 12.35 -22.68 17.72
CA VAL A 152 12.11 -23.89 16.92
C VAL A 152 12.28 -23.63 15.42
N CYS A 153 12.22 -22.37 14.99
CA CYS A 153 12.31 -22.00 13.59
C CYS A 153 13.73 -22.23 13.05
N GLU A 154 13.87 -23.00 11.97
CA GLU A 154 15.16 -23.25 11.31
C GLU A 154 15.49 -22.20 10.23
N GLY A 155 14.60 -21.22 9.97
CA GLY A 155 14.83 -20.17 8.99
C GLY A 155 14.71 -20.61 7.53
N CYS A 156 14.26 -21.83 7.23
CA CYS A 156 14.23 -22.43 5.89
C CYS A 156 13.44 -21.63 4.83
N GLY A 157 12.51 -20.76 5.23
CA GLY A 157 11.75 -19.90 4.32
C GLY A 157 10.54 -20.55 3.65
N ASP A 158 10.24 -21.84 3.88
CA ASP A 158 9.12 -22.55 3.24
C ASP A 158 7.76 -21.85 3.48
N CYS A 159 7.56 -21.29 4.66
CA CYS A 159 6.36 -20.49 4.98
C CYS A 159 6.19 -19.27 4.06
N GLY A 160 7.27 -18.62 3.65
CA GLY A 160 7.26 -17.53 2.69
C GLY A 160 6.90 -18.02 1.29
N LEU A 161 7.52 -19.11 0.83
CA LEU A 161 7.24 -19.73 -0.47
C LEU A 161 5.78 -20.20 -0.59
N LYS A 162 5.24 -20.83 0.45
CA LYS A 162 3.87 -21.35 0.48
C LYS A 162 2.82 -20.24 0.50
N SER A 163 3.07 -19.18 1.26
CA SER A 163 2.08 -18.12 1.47
C SER A 163 2.24 -16.92 0.52
N ASN A 164 3.44 -16.70 0.01
CA ASN A 164 3.82 -15.46 -0.67
C ASN A 164 3.40 -14.20 0.14
N CYS A 165 3.50 -14.29 1.47
CA CYS A 165 2.96 -13.32 2.41
C CYS A 165 4.05 -12.36 2.90
N VAL A 166 3.84 -11.07 2.67
CA VAL A 166 4.76 -10.01 3.11
C VAL A 166 4.74 -9.74 4.62
N SER A 167 3.83 -10.38 5.37
CA SER A 167 3.82 -10.30 6.84
C SER A 167 4.75 -11.32 7.50
N VAL A 168 5.28 -12.28 6.75
CA VAL A 168 6.33 -13.20 7.20
C VAL A 168 7.67 -12.52 6.97
N LEU A 169 8.28 -12.04 8.06
CA LEU A 169 9.51 -11.25 8.04
C LEU A 169 10.72 -12.06 8.51
N PRO A 170 11.94 -11.67 8.11
CA PRO A 170 13.15 -12.20 8.73
C PRO A 170 13.28 -11.68 10.17
N LEU A 171 13.86 -12.49 11.03
CA LEU A 171 14.25 -12.15 12.38
C LEU A 171 15.70 -12.57 12.57
N GLU A 172 16.61 -11.61 12.69
CA GLU A 172 18.01 -11.89 12.97
C GLU A 172 18.17 -12.26 14.44
N THR A 173 18.75 -13.40 14.71
CA THR A 173 19.03 -13.89 16.07
C THR A 173 20.48 -14.32 16.21
N GLN A 174 20.97 -14.54 17.43
CA GLN A 174 22.29 -15.11 17.67
C GLN A 174 22.49 -16.52 17.07
N PHE A 175 21.40 -17.21 16.75
CA PHE A 175 21.39 -18.53 16.11
C PHE A 175 21.04 -18.47 14.61
N GLY A 176 21.31 -17.32 13.97
CA GLY A 176 21.03 -17.09 12.57
C GLY A 176 19.64 -16.49 12.30
N ARG A 177 19.32 -16.38 11.01
CA ARG A 177 18.09 -15.76 10.56
C ARG A 177 16.90 -16.69 10.73
N LYS A 178 15.94 -16.26 11.52
CA LYS A 178 14.66 -16.92 11.76
C LYS A 178 13.51 -16.21 11.02
N ARG A 179 12.27 -16.57 11.33
CA ARG A 179 11.06 -15.93 10.80
C ARG A 179 10.16 -15.44 11.91
N VAL A 180 9.48 -14.35 11.67
CA VAL A 180 8.46 -13.75 12.54
C VAL A 180 7.27 -13.31 11.72
N ILE A 181 6.09 -13.30 12.33
CA ILE A 181 4.89 -12.74 11.69
C ILE A 181 4.61 -11.35 12.26
N ASP A 182 4.65 -10.34 11.40
CA ASP A 182 4.12 -9.02 11.75
C ASP A 182 2.61 -9.10 11.92
N GLN A 183 2.17 -9.10 13.18
CA GLN A 183 0.77 -9.22 13.56
C GLN A 183 -0.06 -8.00 13.13
N SER A 184 0.58 -6.84 12.93
CA SER A 184 -0.11 -5.61 12.51
C SER A 184 -0.44 -5.64 11.01
N ALA A 185 0.39 -6.30 10.21
CA ALA A 185 0.24 -6.45 8.77
C ALA A 185 -0.45 -7.77 8.36
N CYS A 186 -0.59 -8.73 9.28
CA CYS A 186 -1.17 -10.05 8.99
C CYS A 186 -2.63 -9.95 8.54
N ASN A 187 -2.93 -10.58 7.39
CA ASN A 187 -4.28 -10.63 6.81
C ASN A 187 -5.15 -11.75 7.38
N LYS A 188 -4.58 -12.65 8.20
CA LYS A 188 -5.27 -13.81 8.78
C LYS A 188 -5.95 -14.71 7.73
N ASP A 189 -5.29 -14.91 6.60
CA ASP A 189 -5.70 -15.86 5.56
C ASP A 189 -5.13 -17.26 5.77
N TYR A 190 -4.19 -17.37 6.72
CA TYR A 190 -3.56 -18.61 7.15
C TYR A 190 -2.80 -19.40 6.08
N SER A 191 -2.53 -18.81 4.92
CA SER A 191 -1.78 -19.46 3.85
C SER A 191 -0.36 -19.87 4.27
N CYS A 192 0.23 -19.18 5.26
CA CYS A 192 1.54 -19.50 5.79
C CYS A 192 1.62 -20.86 6.53
N VAL A 193 0.49 -21.43 6.96
CA VAL A 193 0.42 -22.73 7.61
C VAL A 193 0.04 -23.90 6.67
N ASN A 194 0.03 -23.67 5.36
CA ASN A 194 -0.25 -24.73 4.38
C ASN A 194 0.90 -25.75 4.22
N GLY A 195 2.03 -25.53 4.88
CA GLY A 195 3.13 -26.47 5.01
C GLY A 195 3.14 -27.15 6.38
N LEU A 196 3.97 -28.21 6.52
CA LEU A 196 4.24 -28.81 7.82
C LEU A 196 5.46 -28.12 8.45
N CYS A 197 5.23 -27.36 9.53
CA CYS A 197 6.31 -26.70 10.25
C CYS A 197 6.04 -26.70 11.76
N PRO A 198 6.92 -27.28 12.60
CA PRO A 198 6.72 -27.39 14.04
C PRO A 198 6.84 -26.05 14.78
N SER A 199 7.42 -25.02 14.16
CA SER A 199 7.58 -23.70 14.79
C SER A 199 6.29 -22.85 14.80
N PHE A 200 5.25 -23.26 14.05
CA PHE A 200 3.99 -22.54 14.02
C PHE A 200 3.13 -22.84 15.24
N VAL A 201 2.71 -21.78 15.92
CA VAL A 201 1.82 -21.83 17.09
C VAL A 201 0.54 -21.08 16.77
N SER A 202 -0.61 -21.70 17.03
CA SER A 202 -1.93 -21.05 16.95
C SER A 202 -2.34 -20.51 18.31
N VAL A 203 -2.56 -19.20 18.38
CA VAL A 203 -3.07 -18.53 19.58
C VAL A 203 -4.56 -18.23 19.37
N ILE A 204 -5.42 -18.86 20.15
CA ILE A 204 -6.87 -18.70 20.10
C ILE A 204 -7.31 -17.66 21.12
N GLY A 205 -8.18 -16.71 20.71
CA GLY A 205 -8.71 -15.66 21.59
C GLY A 205 -7.69 -14.58 21.97
N GLY A 206 -6.43 -14.69 21.52
CA GLY A 206 -5.38 -13.71 21.82
C GLY A 206 -5.65 -12.36 21.17
N LYS A 207 -5.43 -11.28 21.94
CA LYS A 207 -5.45 -9.90 21.45
C LYS A 207 -4.03 -9.34 21.45
N MET A 208 -3.72 -8.49 20.45
CA MET A 208 -2.46 -7.76 20.50
C MET A 208 -2.41 -6.90 21.77
N ARG A 209 -1.32 -6.99 22.52
CA ARG A 209 -1.08 -6.08 23.62
C ARG A 209 -0.90 -4.68 23.01
N LYS A 210 -1.85 -3.79 23.27
CA LYS A 210 -1.63 -2.37 23.02
C LYS A 210 -0.66 -1.90 24.09
N ASN A 211 0.49 -1.38 23.68
CA ASN A 211 1.29 -0.59 24.60
C ASN A 211 0.41 0.62 24.94
N SER A 212 -0.25 0.58 26.11
CA SER A 212 -0.73 1.83 26.66
C SER A 212 0.50 2.70 26.80
N PRO A 213 0.50 3.95 26.33
CA PRO A 213 1.53 4.90 26.74
C PRO A 213 1.63 4.73 28.24
N SER A 214 2.83 4.44 28.77
CA SER A 214 2.98 4.25 30.21
C SER A 214 2.31 5.44 30.88
N ALA A 215 1.35 5.18 31.76
CA ALA A 215 0.54 6.20 32.41
C ALA A 215 1.38 7.28 33.17
N ASN A 216 2.67 7.07 33.23
CA ASN A 216 3.67 7.94 33.86
C ASN A 216 4.42 8.87 32.87
N MET A 217 4.14 8.84 31.59
CA MET A 217 4.67 9.84 30.65
C MET A 217 3.64 10.97 30.48
N HIS A 218 3.35 11.74 31.50
CA HIS A 218 2.89 13.12 31.33
C HIS A 218 4.03 13.91 30.66
N VAL A 219 4.13 13.77 29.36
CA VAL A 219 5.02 14.60 28.57
C VAL A 219 4.35 15.95 28.48
N GLU A 220 4.93 16.96 29.08
CA GLU A 220 4.50 18.34 28.87
C GLU A 220 4.79 18.73 27.41
N TRP A 221 3.84 18.46 26.54
CA TRP A 221 3.91 18.77 25.10
C TRP A 221 4.05 20.28 24.84
N THR A 222 3.72 21.10 25.84
CA THR A 222 3.77 22.56 25.77
C THR A 222 5.19 23.14 25.79
N SER A 223 6.21 22.35 26.12
CA SER A 223 7.60 22.82 26.27
C SER A 223 8.45 22.74 24.98
N LEU A 224 7.92 22.16 23.89
CA LEU A 224 8.68 22.08 22.65
C LEU A 224 8.71 23.44 21.94
N PRO A 225 9.90 23.95 21.59
CA PRO A 225 10.01 25.21 20.86
C PRO A 225 9.38 25.07 19.46
N GLU A 226 8.73 26.13 19.00
CA GLU A 226 8.26 26.16 17.60
C GLU A 226 9.45 26.37 16.66
N PRO A 227 9.52 25.60 15.57
CA PRO A 227 10.61 25.71 14.62
C PRO A 227 10.46 26.98 13.77
N LYS A 228 11.57 27.49 13.26
CA LYS A 228 11.54 28.53 12.24
C LYS A 228 11.07 27.94 10.92
N LEU A 229 9.92 28.40 10.43
CA LEU A 229 9.34 27.89 9.20
C LEU A 229 10.11 28.35 7.96
N PRO A 230 10.16 27.54 6.89
CA PRO A 230 10.77 27.93 5.63
C PRO A 230 10.02 29.10 4.98
N VAL A 231 10.75 30.01 4.37
CA VAL A 231 10.18 31.12 3.60
C VAL A 231 9.84 30.65 2.19
N ILE A 232 8.57 30.77 1.79
CA ILE A 232 8.14 30.46 0.43
C ILE A 232 8.61 31.56 -0.52
N LYS A 233 9.52 31.19 -1.45
CA LYS A 233 9.96 32.04 -2.56
C LYS A 233 9.41 31.45 -3.86
N GLY A 234 8.29 31.99 -4.35
CA GLY A 234 7.51 31.38 -5.43
C GLY A 234 6.75 30.15 -4.91
N THR A 235 7.20 28.94 -5.21
CA THR A 235 6.63 27.69 -4.67
C THR A 235 7.63 26.95 -3.79
N TYR A 236 7.13 26.28 -2.74
CA TYR A 236 7.87 25.32 -1.95
C TYR A 236 7.39 23.90 -2.29
N ASN A 237 8.29 23.05 -2.71
CA ASN A 237 7.99 21.78 -3.37
C ASN A 237 8.36 20.61 -2.46
N ILE A 238 7.36 19.86 -2.05
CA ILE A 238 7.52 18.69 -1.18
C ILE A 238 7.21 17.43 -1.98
N VAL A 239 8.08 16.41 -1.90
CA VAL A 239 7.81 15.09 -2.43
C VAL A 239 7.68 14.11 -1.27
N LEU A 240 6.52 13.45 -1.19
CA LEU A 240 6.30 12.37 -0.25
C LEU A 240 6.44 11.06 -1.00
N THR A 241 7.21 10.12 -0.44
CA THR A 241 7.45 8.82 -1.09
C THR A 241 7.21 7.69 -0.12
N GLY A 242 6.76 6.56 -0.62
CA GLY A 242 6.64 5.35 0.19
C GLY A 242 5.87 4.25 -0.50
N VAL A 243 5.81 3.11 0.17
CA VAL A 243 5.04 1.96 -0.29
C VAL A 243 3.54 2.21 -0.12
N GLY A 244 2.75 1.81 -1.10
CA GLY A 244 1.30 1.94 -1.08
C GLY A 244 0.65 1.28 0.13
N GLY A 245 -0.30 1.98 0.74
CA GLY A 245 -0.99 1.55 1.96
C GLY A 245 -0.33 2.00 3.26
N THR A 246 0.82 2.69 3.22
CA THR A 246 1.48 3.26 4.40
C THR A 246 1.02 4.69 4.73
N GLY A 247 0.03 5.23 4.03
CA GLY A 247 -0.60 6.53 4.33
C GLY A 247 0.09 7.76 3.73
N ILE A 248 0.93 7.59 2.72
CA ILE A 248 1.62 8.70 2.02
C ILE A 248 0.62 9.72 1.47
N VAL A 249 -0.42 9.26 0.79
CA VAL A 249 -1.50 10.12 0.26
C VAL A 249 -2.24 10.87 1.37
N THR A 250 -2.39 10.25 2.55
CA THR A 250 -3.01 10.90 3.72
C THR A 250 -2.20 12.10 4.19
N ILE A 251 -0.86 11.99 4.27
CA ILE A 251 -0.01 13.14 4.61
C ILE A 251 -0.18 14.25 3.58
N GLY A 252 -0.18 13.89 2.29
CA GLY A 252 -0.41 14.85 1.21
C GLY A 252 -1.71 15.62 1.38
N ALA A 253 -2.81 14.91 1.65
CA ALA A 253 -4.12 15.50 1.88
C ALA A 253 -4.15 16.39 3.13
N LEU A 254 -3.50 15.98 4.23
CA LEU A 254 -3.41 16.78 5.46
C LEU A 254 -2.63 18.08 5.25
N LEU A 255 -1.47 18.02 4.58
CA LEU A 255 -0.70 19.20 4.23
C LEU A 255 -1.45 20.11 3.25
N GLY A 256 -2.21 19.51 2.33
CA GLY A 256 -3.08 20.24 1.42
C GLY A 256 -4.17 21.02 2.15
N MET A 257 -4.85 20.36 3.10
CA MET A 257 -5.86 21.00 3.92
C MET A 257 -5.26 22.08 4.82
N ALA A 258 -4.09 21.83 5.42
CA ALA A 258 -3.41 22.83 6.24
C ALA A 258 -3.02 24.07 5.43
N ALA A 259 -2.51 23.90 4.20
CA ALA A 259 -2.21 25.01 3.30
C ALA A 259 -3.47 25.79 2.91
N HIS A 260 -4.59 25.10 2.66
CA HIS A 260 -5.88 25.73 2.38
C HIS A 260 -6.39 26.55 3.57
N LEU A 261 -6.29 26.05 4.80
CA LEU A 261 -6.66 26.78 6.01
C LEU A 261 -5.85 28.07 6.18
N GLU A 262 -4.60 28.06 5.75
CA GLU A 262 -3.73 29.26 5.74
C GLU A 262 -3.93 30.15 4.50
N LYS A 263 -4.90 29.84 3.64
CA LYS A 263 -5.18 30.57 2.38
C LYS A 263 -3.98 30.59 1.42
N LYS A 264 -3.09 29.60 1.53
CA LYS A 264 -1.96 29.38 0.63
C LYS A 264 -2.40 28.64 -0.63
N GLY A 265 -1.69 28.86 -1.75
CA GLY A 265 -1.84 28.05 -2.94
C GLY A 265 -1.34 26.63 -2.71
N ILE A 266 -2.07 25.63 -3.21
CA ILE A 266 -1.68 24.23 -3.09
C ILE A 266 -1.99 23.47 -4.38
N GLY A 267 -1.00 22.73 -4.89
CA GLY A 267 -1.17 21.74 -5.95
C GLY A 267 -0.69 20.38 -5.47
N ILE A 268 -1.55 19.37 -5.58
CA ILE A 268 -1.22 17.99 -5.20
C ILE A 268 -1.35 17.09 -6.41
N LEU A 269 -0.37 16.21 -6.60
CA LEU A 269 -0.40 15.16 -7.61
C LEU A 269 0.09 13.85 -7.01
N ASP A 270 -0.83 12.93 -6.82
CA ASP A 270 -0.52 11.58 -6.37
C ASP A 270 -0.23 10.68 -7.56
N MET A 271 0.99 10.15 -7.62
CA MET A 271 1.41 9.15 -8.60
C MET A 271 1.46 7.79 -7.92
N ILE A 272 0.43 7.00 -8.19
CA ILE A 272 0.29 5.65 -7.64
C ILE A 272 0.73 4.66 -8.71
N GLY A 273 1.60 3.70 -8.35
CA GLY A 273 2.04 2.65 -9.26
C GLY A 273 0.91 1.67 -9.61
N LEU A 274 1.09 0.92 -10.70
CA LEU A 274 0.11 -0.11 -11.13
C LEU A 274 0.04 -1.32 -10.20
N ALA A 275 0.98 -1.49 -9.28
CA ALA A 275 0.94 -2.57 -8.29
C ALA A 275 -0.16 -2.29 -7.25
N GLN A 276 -1.13 -3.18 -7.15
CA GLN A 276 -2.29 -3.01 -6.26
C GLN A 276 -1.95 -3.05 -4.76
N LYS A 277 -0.78 -3.58 -4.39
CA LYS A 277 -0.26 -3.58 -3.00
C LYS A 277 1.24 -3.45 -3.03
N GLY A 278 1.76 -2.66 -2.09
CA GLY A 278 3.20 -2.49 -1.95
C GLY A 278 3.87 -1.81 -3.14
N GLY A 279 3.11 -1.21 -4.05
CA GLY A 279 3.63 -0.42 -5.16
C GLY A 279 4.17 0.93 -4.69
N ALA A 280 5.10 1.50 -5.46
CA ALA A 280 5.63 2.82 -5.17
C ALA A 280 4.55 3.90 -5.28
N VAL A 281 4.46 4.74 -4.26
CA VAL A 281 3.63 5.95 -4.25
C VAL A 281 4.54 7.17 -4.14
N LEU A 282 4.32 8.13 -5.03
CA LEU A 282 4.92 9.45 -4.94
C LEU A 282 3.81 10.48 -4.93
N SER A 283 3.83 11.37 -3.95
CA SER A 283 2.91 12.51 -3.90
C SER A 283 3.73 13.78 -4.03
N HIS A 284 3.42 14.58 -5.04
CA HIS A 284 4.02 15.88 -5.28
C HIS A 284 3.11 16.95 -4.70
N LEU A 285 3.64 17.75 -3.78
CA LEU A 285 2.94 18.89 -3.21
C LEU A 285 3.70 20.17 -3.56
N ARG A 286 3.00 21.16 -4.08
CA ARG A 286 3.54 22.49 -4.36
C ARG A 286 2.74 23.52 -3.59
N ILE A 287 3.40 24.22 -2.67
CA ILE A 287 2.80 25.21 -1.80
C ILE A 287 3.27 26.59 -2.26
N GLY A 288 2.36 27.44 -2.70
CA GLY A 288 2.58 28.85 -3.07
C GLY A 288 2.10 29.80 -1.99
N LYS A 289 2.43 31.07 -2.07
CA LYS A 289 1.84 32.10 -1.20
C LYS A 289 0.36 32.31 -1.51
N SER A 290 -0.02 32.16 -2.78
CA SER A 290 -1.38 32.27 -3.26
C SER A 290 -1.69 31.18 -4.30
N PRO A 291 -2.98 30.89 -4.59
CA PRO A 291 -3.37 29.92 -5.62
C PRO A 291 -2.78 30.20 -7.00
N GLU A 292 -2.58 31.45 -7.35
CA GLU A 292 -2.06 31.88 -8.64
C GLU A 292 -0.59 31.47 -8.86
N ASP A 293 0.15 31.19 -7.79
CA ASP A 293 1.54 30.69 -7.88
C ASP A 293 1.63 29.24 -8.37
N ILE A 294 0.50 28.51 -8.41
CA ILE A 294 0.47 27.09 -8.75
C ILE A 294 0.11 26.89 -10.22
N HIS A 295 1.10 26.83 -11.09
CA HIS A 295 0.89 26.61 -12.52
C HIS A 295 0.84 25.15 -12.95
N SER A 296 1.40 24.25 -12.15
CA SER A 296 1.43 22.79 -12.40
C SER A 296 1.58 22.04 -11.08
N PRO A 297 0.85 20.97 -10.84
CA PRO A 297 1.01 20.16 -9.62
C PRO A 297 2.27 19.28 -9.66
N ARG A 298 2.86 19.03 -10.84
CA ARG A 298 4.05 18.19 -10.96
C ARG A 298 5.33 18.96 -10.66
N ILE A 299 6.16 18.42 -9.79
CA ILE A 299 7.51 18.94 -9.51
C ILE A 299 8.43 18.47 -10.62
N ALA A 300 9.19 19.39 -11.20
CA ALA A 300 10.17 19.13 -12.25
C ALA A 300 11.41 18.37 -11.70
N SER A 301 12.24 17.87 -12.61
CA SER A 301 13.55 17.32 -12.25
C SER A 301 14.36 18.36 -11.48
N GLN A 302 15.02 17.94 -10.40
CA GLN A 302 15.82 18.79 -9.49
C GLN A 302 15.02 19.97 -8.89
N GLY A 303 13.70 19.82 -8.77
CA GLY A 303 12.82 20.89 -8.30
C GLY A 303 12.27 20.71 -6.88
N ALA A 304 12.64 19.67 -6.16
CA ALA A 304 12.16 19.46 -4.80
C ALA A 304 12.96 20.27 -3.78
N ASP A 305 12.27 20.90 -2.82
CA ASP A 305 12.87 21.53 -1.64
C ASP A 305 12.98 20.52 -0.50
N LEU A 306 11.98 19.64 -0.36
CA LEU A 306 11.92 18.61 0.68
C LEU A 306 11.48 17.27 0.09
N VAL A 307 12.11 16.19 0.53
CA VAL A 307 11.63 14.81 0.35
C VAL A 307 11.39 14.18 1.71
N ILE A 308 10.16 13.70 1.95
CA ILE A 308 9.84 12.85 3.10
C ILE A 308 9.70 11.42 2.59
N GLY A 309 10.70 10.60 2.88
CA GLY A 309 10.78 9.21 2.45
C GLY A 309 10.20 8.25 3.49
N GLY A 310 9.01 7.69 3.23
CA GLY A 310 8.37 6.70 4.09
C GLY A 310 9.08 5.34 4.11
N ASP A 311 9.93 5.06 3.12
CA ASP A 311 10.80 3.88 3.05
C ASP A 311 12.03 4.13 2.16
N LEU A 312 13.03 3.25 2.29
CA LEU A 312 14.29 3.34 1.53
C LEU A 312 14.11 3.00 0.05
N VAL A 313 13.26 2.01 -0.29
CA VAL A 313 13.18 1.46 -1.66
C VAL A 313 12.61 2.49 -2.62
N VAL A 314 11.45 3.08 -2.28
CA VAL A 314 10.81 4.09 -3.14
C VAL A 314 11.62 5.38 -3.14
N THR A 315 12.17 5.76 -2.00
CA THR A 315 13.01 6.97 -1.89
C THR A 315 14.29 6.86 -2.72
N GLY A 316 14.97 5.69 -2.71
CA GLY A 316 16.15 5.41 -3.52
C GLY A 316 15.86 5.11 -4.99
N GLY A 317 14.59 5.08 -5.39
CA GLY A 317 14.19 4.82 -6.77
C GLY A 317 14.47 6.00 -7.71
N HIS A 318 14.76 5.70 -8.99
CA HIS A 318 15.12 6.71 -10.01
C HIS A 318 14.16 7.90 -10.08
N LYS A 319 12.84 7.66 -9.96
CA LYS A 319 11.81 8.73 -10.02
C LYS A 319 11.98 9.74 -8.88
N THR A 320 12.28 9.26 -7.67
CA THR A 320 12.53 10.14 -6.52
C THR A 320 13.88 10.84 -6.65
N LEU A 321 14.94 10.09 -7.01
CA LEU A 321 16.26 10.67 -7.16
C LEU A 321 16.30 11.77 -8.23
N SER A 322 15.49 11.65 -9.29
CA SER A 322 15.46 12.65 -10.38
C SER A 322 14.93 14.02 -9.96
N VAL A 323 14.13 14.12 -8.90
CA VAL A 323 13.58 15.40 -8.41
C VAL A 323 14.46 16.07 -7.36
N ILE A 324 15.49 15.39 -6.87
CA ILE A 324 16.45 15.88 -5.88
C ILE A 324 17.45 16.81 -6.56
N LYS A 325 17.64 17.99 -6.00
CA LYS A 325 18.71 18.94 -6.36
C LYS A 325 19.84 18.83 -5.34
N SER A 326 21.03 18.44 -5.80
CA SER A 326 22.21 18.31 -4.95
C SER A 326 22.51 19.60 -4.20
N GLY A 327 22.83 19.47 -2.91
CA GLY A 327 23.16 20.60 -2.04
C GLY A 327 21.97 21.50 -1.64
N HIS A 328 20.76 21.26 -2.16
CA HIS A 328 19.58 22.08 -1.90
C HIS A 328 18.44 21.28 -1.24
N THR A 329 18.01 20.19 -1.87
CA THR A 329 16.88 19.40 -1.38
C THR A 329 17.21 18.79 -0.02
N LYS A 330 16.34 19.01 0.97
CA LYS A 330 16.43 18.34 2.28
C LYS A 330 15.67 17.02 2.25
N LEU A 331 16.22 15.99 2.89
CA LEU A 331 15.63 14.66 2.95
C LEU A 331 15.49 14.18 4.38
N VAL A 332 14.29 13.72 4.72
CA VAL A 332 13.99 13.00 5.97
C VAL A 332 13.47 11.63 5.57
N ILE A 333 14.18 10.57 5.95
CA ILE A 333 13.94 9.23 5.39
C ILE A 333 13.80 8.21 6.51
N ASN A 334 12.71 7.44 6.45
CA ASN A 334 12.55 6.26 7.28
C ASN A 334 13.53 5.18 6.84
N SER A 335 14.46 4.85 7.72
CA SER A 335 15.51 3.86 7.46
C SER A 335 15.09 2.41 7.75
N TYR A 336 13.84 2.19 8.19
CA TYR A 336 13.32 0.85 8.42
C TYR A 336 13.40 0.02 7.14
N GLU A 337 13.96 -1.19 7.24
CA GLU A 337 14.15 -2.10 6.12
C GLU A 337 12.85 -2.83 5.81
N MET A 338 12.07 -2.26 4.91
CA MET A 338 10.83 -2.88 4.43
C MET A 338 11.16 -3.94 3.39
N ILE A 339 10.96 -5.20 3.76
CA ILE A 339 11.23 -6.35 2.92
C ILE A 339 10.33 -6.33 1.68
N THR A 340 10.93 -6.55 0.50
CA THR A 340 10.20 -6.65 -0.77
C THR A 340 9.64 -8.05 -1.01
N GLY A 341 8.77 -8.20 -2.02
CA GLY A 341 8.19 -9.50 -2.39
C GLY A 341 9.25 -10.54 -2.81
N ASP A 342 10.44 -10.13 -3.21
CA ASP A 342 11.52 -11.04 -3.60
C ASP A 342 12.02 -11.90 -2.43
N PHE A 343 11.90 -11.40 -1.19
CA PHE A 343 12.24 -12.14 0.01
C PHE A 343 11.40 -13.42 0.18
N THR A 344 10.17 -13.44 -0.32
CA THR A 344 9.32 -14.64 -0.27
C THR A 344 9.88 -15.77 -1.14
N LYS A 345 10.67 -15.43 -2.18
CA LYS A 345 11.29 -16.39 -3.11
C LYS A 345 12.74 -16.70 -2.74
N ASN A 346 13.42 -15.75 -2.10
CA ASN A 346 14.81 -15.89 -1.67
C ASN A 346 14.91 -15.61 -0.17
N ALA A 347 14.92 -16.69 0.61
CA ALA A 347 14.93 -16.64 2.07
C ALA A 347 16.18 -15.97 2.66
N ASP A 348 17.29 -16.00 1.91
CA ASP A 348 18.59 -15.47 2.32
C ASP A 348 18.87 -14.06 1.76
N MET A 349 17.88 -13.48 1.09
CA MET A 349 18.01 -12.13 0.54
C MET A 349 18.42 -11.13 1.61
N LEU A 350 19.53 -10.44 1.38
CA LEU A 350 19.95 -9.31 2.18
C LEU A 350 19.36 -8.03 1.60
N PHE A 351 18.74 -7.24 2.47
CA PHE A 351 18.22 -5.94 2.05
C PHE A 351 19.38 -4.97 1.80
N PRO A 352 19.48 -4.36 0.61
CA PRO A 352 20.65 -3.57 0.22
C PRO A 352 20.63 -2.15 0.81
N SER A 353 20.34 -2.00 2.12
CA SER A 353 20.14 -0.71 2.78
C SER A 353 21.33 0.25 2.62
N LEU A 354 22.56 -0.25 2.76
CA LEU A 354 23.75 0.58 2.63
C LEU A 354 23.91 1.15 1.23
N LYS A 355 23.67 0.34 0.19
CA LYS A 355 23.75 0.80 -1.21
C LYS A 355 22.70 1.86 -1.51
N ILE A 356 21.47 1.66 -1.01
CA ILE A 356 20.37 2.62 -1.21
C ILE A 356 20.68 3.93 -0.48
N LYS A 357 21.11 3.87 0.79
CA LYS A 357 21.51 5.06 1.56
C LYS A 357 22.63 5.84 0.87
N GLN A 358 23.65 5.13 0.39
CA GLN A 358 24.75 5.74 -0.35
C GLN A 358 24.29 6.44 -1.63
N ALA A 359 23.42 5.81 -2.43
CA ALA A 359 22.88 6.42 -3.65
C ALA A 359 22.07 7.70 -3.35
N ILE A 360 21.29 7.70 -2.29
CA ILE A 360 20.53 8.88 -1.84
C ILE A 360 21.49 10.00 -1.40
N GLN A 361 22.48 9.67 -0.56
CA GLN A 361 23.45 10.65 -0.06
C GLN A 361 24.35 11.23 -1.15
N GLN A 362 24.74 10.41 -2.14
CA GLN A 362 25.47 10.87 -3.32
C GLN A 362 24.68 11.87 -4.16
N THR A 363 23.35 11.67 -4.23
CA THR A 363 22.46 12.56 -5.01
C THR A 363 22.19 13.88 -4.28
N ALA A 364 21.87 13.85 -2.99
CA ALA A 364 21.42 15.01 -2.22
C ALA A 364 22.57 15.75 -1.49
N GLY A 365 23.60 15.01 -1.11
CA GLY A 365 24.62 15.42 -0.15
C GLY A 365 24.33 14.88 1.25
N THR A 366 25.38 14.50 1.98
CA THR A 366 25.28 13.92 3.33
C THR A 366 24.60 14.88 4.31
N ASP A 367 24.96 16.17 4.28
CA ASP A 367 24.43 17.20 5.19
C ASP A 367 22.95 17.56 4.93
N ASN A 368 22.40 17.10 3.82
CA ASN A 368 21.01 17.32 3.45
C ASN A 368 20.12 16.10 3.71
N THR A 369 20.68 15.00 4.22
CA THR A 369 19.98 13.71 4.33
C THR A 369 19.98 13.23 5.77
N GLU A 370 18.80 13.08 6.34
CA GLU A 370 18.58 12.53 7.68
C GLU A 370 17.86 11.19 7.58
N PHE A 371 18.45 10.16 8.21
CA PHE A 371 17.85 8.83 8.33
C PHE A 371 17.44 8.56 9.77
N LEU A 372 16.21 8.09 9.97
CA LEU A 372 15.72 7.66 11.27
C LEU A 372 14.87 6.39 11.12
N ASP A 373 14.93 5.50 12.10
CA ASP A 373 14.08 4.30 12.14
C ASP A 373 12.71 4.66 12.72
N ALA A 374 11.94 5.42 11.93
CA ALA A 374 10.66 5.96 12.35
C ALA A 374 9.62 4.86 12.60
N SER A 375 9.66 3.76 11.83
CA SER A 375 8.72 2.66 12.03
C SER A 375 8.93 1.96 13.36
N ARG A 376 10.16 1.71 13.77
CA ARG A 376 10.47 1.12 15.07
C ARG A 376 10.08 2.07 16.21
N LEU A 377 10.42 3.35 16.10
CA LEU A 377 10.06 4.36 17.10
C LEU A 377 8.55 4.51 17.25
N ALA A 378 7.82 4.66 16.13
CA ALA A 378 6.37 4.80 16.14
C ALA A 378 5.69 3.54 16.72
N THR A 379 6.17 2.35 16.36
CA THR A 379 5.63 1.09 16.91
C THR A 379 5.89 0.98 18.42
N ALA A 380 7.07 1.36 18.88
CA ALA A 380 7.42 1.31 20.31
C ALA A 380 6.61 2.32 21.14
N LEU A 381 6.38 3.53 20.61
CA LEU A 381 5.74 4.63 21.34
C LEU A 381 4.21 4.60 21.23
N ILE A 382 3.67 4.24 20.05
CA ILE A 382 2.23 4.32 19.75
C ILE A 382 1.60 2.92 19.65
N GLY A 383 2.39 1.88 19.33
CA GLY A 383 1.91 0.51 19.22
C GLY A 383 1.38 0.11 17.83
N ASP A 384 1.48 0.99 16.82
CA ASP A 384 1.05 0.67 15.44
C ASP A 384 2.01 1.31 14.42
N THR A 385 2.45 0.53 13.42
CA THR A 385 3.32 0.99 12.33
C THR A 385 2.67 2.06 11.46
N ILE A 386 1.33 2.15 11.42
CA ILE A 386 0.61 3.19 10.67
C ILE A 386 0.93 4.61 11.20
N ALA A 387 1.35 4.71 12.45
CA ALA A 387 1.75 5.97 13.08
C ALA A 387 3.05 6.56 12.50
N THR A 388 3.84 5.76 11.78
CA THR A 388 5.11 6.17 11.16
C THR A 388 4.98 7.45 10.33
N ASN A 389 3.90 7.60 9.58
CA ASN A 389 3.69 8.76 8.70
C ASN A 389 3.60 10.07 9.46
N MET A 390 2.73 10.09 10.47
CA MET A 390 2.52 11.29 11.30
C MET A 390 3.74 11.58 12.15
N PHE A 391 4.46 10.54 12.57
CA PHE A 391 5.74 10.67 13.24
C PHE A 391 6.78 11.35 12.34
N MET A 392 6.92 10.89 11.09
CA MET A 392 7.82 11.49 10.09
C MET A 392 7.46 12.95 9.78
N LEU A 393 6.16 13.23 9.66
CA LEU A 393 5.67 14.60 9.47
C LEU A 393 6.04 15.50 10.64
N GLY A 394 5.85 15.01 11.88
CA GLY A 394 6.23 15.73 13.09
C GLY A 394 7.73 16.02 13.18
N PHE A 395 8.55 15.05 12.81
CA PHE A 395 10.00 15.21 12.73
C PHE A 395 10.40 16.26 11.68
N ALA A 396 9.88 16.15 10.46
CA ALA A 396 10.15 17.12 9.40
C ALA A 396 9.70 18.54 9.78
N PHE A 397 8.54 18.66 10.46
CA PHE A 397 8.06 19.93 10.98
C PHE A 397 9.02 20.53 12.00
N GLN A 398 9.45 19.76 13.02
CA GLN A 398 10.35 20.26 14.07
C GLN A 398 11.73 20.64 13.54
N ARG A 399 12.17 20.01 12.44
CA ARG A 399 13.39 20.38 11.71
C ARG A 399 13.23 21.69 10.91
N GLY A 400 12.05 22.32 10.94
CA GLY A 400 11.78 23.56 10.23
C GLY A 400 11.72 23.37 8.71
N LEU A 401 11.24 22.20 8.23
CA LEU A 401 11.20 21.82 6.81
C LEU A 401 9.79 21.94 6.21
N ILE A 402 8.78 22.23 6.99
CA ILE A 402 7.39 22.36 6.54
C ILE A 402 6.98 23.83 6.61
N PRO A 403 6.53 24.46 5.48
CA PRO A 403 6.19 25.90 5.44
C PRO A 403 4.75 26.18 5.89
N LEU A 404 4.25 25.44 6.90
CA LEU A 404 2.89 25.55 7.43
C LEU A 404 2.94 25.62 8.95
N GLU A 405 1.97 26.31 9.53
CA GLU A 405 1.83 26.43 10.97
C GLU A 405 1.38 25.12 11.63
N ARG A 406 1.85 24.87 12.87
CA ARG A 406 1.44 23.71 13.63
C ARG A 406 -0.08 23.61 13.81
N SER A 407 -0.71 24.75 14.17
CA SER A 407 -2.16 24.84 14.39
C SER A 407 -2.95 24.40 13.15
N SER A 408 -2.50 24.77 11.97
CA SER A 408 -3.16 24.40 10.71
C SER A 408 -3.03 22.91 10.40
N ILE A 409 -1.87 22.31 10.73
CA ILE A 409 -1.66 20.85 10.59
C ILE A 409 -2.55 20.08 11.58
N GLU A 410 -2.60 20.51 12.86
CA GLU A 410 -3.45 19.89 13.88
C GLU A 410 -4.94 20.02 13.53
N GLN A 411 -5.37 21.17 13.02
CA GLN A 411 -6.74 21.36 12.55
C GLN A 411 -7.06 20.49 11.33
N ALA A 412 -6.13 20.32 10.39
CA ALA A 412 -6.30 19.42 9.27
C ALA A 412 -6.47 17.96 9.72
N ILE A 413 -5.76 17.53 10.77
CA ILE A 413 -5.94 16.20 11.38
C ILE A 413 -7.36 16.06 11.97
N GLU A 414 -7.87 17.09 12.63
CA GLU A 414 -9.22 17.12 13.17
C GLU A 414 -10.29 17.00 12.08
N ILE A 415 -10.15 17.80 11.02
CA ILE A 415 -11.06 17.80 9.87
C ILE A 415 -11.07 16.44 9.18
N ASN A 416 -9.91 15.78 9.07
CA ASN A 416 -9.83 14.44 8.49
C ASN A 416 -10.61 13.39 9.29
N GLY A 417 -10.81 13.58 10.60
CA GLY A 417 -11.68 12.78 11.46
C GLY A 417 -11.21 11.35 11.75
N MET A 418 -10.11 10.89 11.13
CA MET A 418 -9.61 9.52 11.27
C MET A 418 -8.56 9.43 12.36
N SER A 419 -8.83 8.65 13.43
CA SER A 419 -7.87 8.39 14.52
C SER A 419 -7.19 9.67 15.05
N VAL A 420 -7.97 10.74 15.24
CA VAL A 420 -7.49 12.11 15.50
C VAL A 420 -6.45 12.15 16.62
N GLU A 421 -6.78 11.61 17.81
CA GLU A 421 -5.88 11.62 18.97
C GLU A 421 -4.58 10.87 18.70
N SER A 422 -4.66 9.69 18.07
CA SER A 422 -3.46 8.90 17.74
C SER A 422 -2.58 9.61 16.72
N ASN A 423 -3.17 10.30 15.73
CA ASN A 423 -2.42 11.05 14.74
C ASN A 423 -1.76 12.29 15.35
N LYS A 424 -2.45 13.03 16.21
CA LYS A 424 -1.86 14.15 16.96
C LYS A 424 -0.72 13.70 17.85
N GLN A 425 -0.91 12.62 18.62
CA GLN A 425 0.15 12.06 19.46
C GLN A 425 1.36 11.63 18.62
N SER A 426 1.14 10.97 17.48
CA SER A 426 2.22 10.54 16.59
C SER A 426 3.00 11.73 16.03
N PHE A 427 2.31 12.79 15.62
CA PHE A 427 2.92 14.05 15.18
C PHE A 427 3.76 14.69 16.28
N LEU A 428 3.23 14.78 17.49
CA LEU A 428 3.94 15.35 18.65
C LEU A 428 5.16 14.53 19.05
N TRP A 429 5.07 13.19 19.02
CA TRP A 429 6.24 12.32 19.23
C TRP A 429 7.32 12.51 18.17
N GLY A 430 6.92 12.70 16.92
CA GLY A 430 7.88 13.01 15.85
C GLY A 430 8.59 14.35 16.04
N ARG A 431 7.93 15.33 16.63
CA ARG A 431 8.52 16.63 16.98
C ARG A 431 9.56 16.53 18.11
N ARG A 432 9.41 15.58 19.00
CA ARG A 432 10.32 15.35 20.13
C ARG A 432 11.58 14.59 19.72
#